data_03743d90d4d745da356cccae0f0eca10
#
_entry.id   03743d90d4d745da356cccae0f0eca10
#
_cell.length_a   1.000
_cell.length_b   1.000
_cell.length_c   1.000
_cell.angle_alpha   90.00
_cell.angle_beta   90.00
_cell.angle_gamma   90.00
#
_symmetry.space_group_name_H-M   'P 1'
#
loop_
_entity.id
_entity.type
_entity.pdbx_description
1 polymer ?
#
loop_
_entity_poly.entity_id
_entity_poly.type
_entity_poly.pdbx_seq_one_letter_code
_entity_poly.pdbx_strand_id
1 'polypeptide(L)' 'MDKTVANLNIEHYRKLLATETDGVRCETLRRLLVEEEAKLAALMLCPTPEN' A
#
# COMPACT_ATOMS: atom_id res chain seq x y z
N MET A 1 -3.48 -11.38 -4.86
CA MET A 1 -3.58 -9.96 -5.21
C MET A 1 -2.58 -9.61 -6.30
N ASP A 2 -3.02 -8.83 -7.23
CA ASP A 2 -2.20 -8.42 -8.35
C ASP A 2 -1.25 -7.29 -7.93
N LYS A 3 -0.01 -7.31 -8.44
CA LYS A 3 0.95 -6.26 -8.19
C LYS A 3 0.42 -4.89 -8.62
N THR A 4 -0.34 -4.87 -9.71
CA THR A 4 -0.90 -3.63 -10.22
C THR A 4 -1.83 -3.00 -9.20
N VAL A 5 -2.67 -3.81 -8.56
CA VAL A 5 -3.59 -3.30 -7.54
C VAL A 5 -2.82 -2.75 -6.35
N ALA A 6 -1.79 -3.48 -5.90
CA ALA A 6 -0.97 -3.02 -4.78
C ALA A 6 -0.28 -1.69 -5.12
N ASN A 7 0.26 -1.58 -6.33
CA ASN A 7 0.91 -0.34 -6.76
C ASN A 7 -0.07 0.83 -6.79
N LEU A 8 -1.27 0.60 -7.30
CA LEU A 8 -2.28 1.63 -7.36
C LEU A 8 -2.69 2.09 -5.96
N ASN A 9 -2.83 1.15 -5.04
CA ASN A 9 -3.17 1.48 -3.66
C ASN A 9 -2.07 2.29 -3.00
N ILE A 10 -0.81 1.91 -3.21
CA ILE A 10 0.32 2.63 -2.64
C ILE A 10 0.34 4.06 -3.16
N GLU A 11 0.17 4.23 -4.45
CA GLU A 11 0.17 5.55 -5.04
C GLU A 11 -1.00 6.38 -4.51
N HIS A 12 -2.16 5.76 -4.41
CA HIS A 12 -3.35 6.43 -3.89
C HIS A 12 -3.14 6.91 -2.46
N TYR A 13 -2.62 6.05 -1.61
CA TYR A 13 -2.38 6.41 -0.21
C TYR A 13 -1.34 7.51 -0.08
N ARG A 14 -0.30 7.49 -0.91
CA ARG A 14 0.71 8.54 -0.88
C ARG A 14 0.12 9.89 -1.24
N LYS A 15 -0.77 9.91 -2.23
CA LYS A 15 -1.44 11.14 -2.61
C LYS A 15 -2.33 11.66 -1.50
N LEU A 16 -3.05 10.76 -0.84
CA LEU A 16 -3.89 11.15 0.28
C LEU A 16 -3.06 11.69 1.42
N LEU A 17 -1.92 11.08 1.72
CA LEU A 17 -1.04 11.55 2.78
C LEU A 17 -0.50 12.94 2.48
N ALA A 18 -0.24 13.23 1.22
CA ALA A 18 0.32 14.52 0.84
C ALA A 18 -0.64 15.67 1.13
N THR A 19 -1.93 15.40 1.10
CA THR A 19 -2.95 16.44 1.31
C THR A 19 -3.66 16.31 2.65
N GLU A 20 -3.48 15.20 3.37
CA GLU A 20 -4.17 15.00 4.63
C GLU A 20 -3.53 15.82 5.74
N THR A 21 -4.36 16.51 6.52
CA THR A 21 -3.89 17.33 7.63
C THR A 21 -4.26 16.73 8.99
N ASP A 22 -5.17 15.75 9.00
CA ASP A 22 -5.59 15.10 10.25
C ASP A 22 -4.55 14.07 10.65
N GLY A 23 -4.01 14.20 11.88
CA GLY A 23 -2.97 13.29 12.34
C GLY A 23 -3.43 11.85 12.45
N VAL A 24 -4.68 11.63 12.87
CA VAL A 24 -5.22 10.28 12.99
C VAL A 24 -5.34 9.62 11.62
N ARG A 25 -5.81 10.38 10.65
CA ARG A 25 -5.94 9.85 9.29
C ARG A 25 -4.57 9.61 8.66
N CYS A 26 -3.62 10.50 8.92
CA CYS A 26 -2.26 10.30 8.43
C CYS A 26 -1.69 8.99 8.95
N GLU A 27 -1.89 8.73 10.23
CA GLU A 27 -1.38 7.51 10.84
C GLU A 27 -2.05 6.28 10.23
N THR A 28 -3.36 6.35 10.01
CA THR A 28 -4.08 5.25 9.39
C THR A 28 -3.58 5.00 7.97
N LEU A 29 -3.38 6.08 7.21
CA LEU A 29 -2.90 5.97 5.84
C LEU A 29 -1.49 5.39 5.79
N ARG A 30 -0.63 5.78 6.73
CA ARG A 30 0.72 5.23 6.80
C ARG A 30 0.68 3.73 7.07
N ARG A 31 -0.20 3.31 7.96
CA ARG A 31 -0.34 1.89 8.28
C ARG A 31 -0.80 1.11 7.05
N LEU A 32 -1.81 1.64 6.35
CA LEU A 32 -2.30 1.00 5.15
C LEU A 32 -1.22 0.94 4.07
N LEU A 33 -0.45 2.01 3.96
CA LEU A 33 0.64 2.08 2.99
C LEU A 33 1.69 1.02 3.27
N VAL A 34 2.09 0.89 4.54
CA VAL A 34 3.06 -0.13 4.94
C VAL A 34 2.54 -1.53 4.62
N GLU A 35 1.26 -1.77 4.87
CA GLU A 35 0.67 -3.07 4.58
C GLU A 35 0.70 -3.37 3.10
N GLU A 36 0.37 -2.39 2.26
CA GLU A 36 0.39 -2.60 0.82
C GLU A 36 1.80 -2.81 0.32
N GLU A 37 2.76 -2.06 0.86
CA GLU A 37 4.15 -2.22 0.47
C GLU A 37 4.67 -3.60 0.88
N ALA A 38 4.25 -4.09 2.04
CA ALA A 38 4.63 -5.42 2.49
C ALA A 38 4.05 -6.50 1.58
N LYS A 39 2.81 -6.32 1.16
CA LYS A 39 2.18 -7.25 0.23
C LYS A 39 2.90 -7.27 -1.10
N LEU A 40 3.25 -6.08 -1.59
CA LEU A 40 3.97 -5.97 -2.85
C LEU A 40 5.33 -6.64 -2.77
N ALA A 41 6.05 -6.41 -1.68
CA ALA A 41 7.35 -7.03 -1.47
C ALA A 41 7.22 -8.56 -1.43
N ALA A 42 6.19 -9.07 -0.77
CA ALA A 42 5.96 -10.50 -0.70
C ALA A 42 5.69 -11.09 -2.09
N LEU A 43 4.93 -10.37 -2.91
CA LEU A 43 4.64 -10.82 -4.25
C LEU A 43 5.89 -10.86 -5.12
N MET A 44 6.82 -9.95 -4.87
CA MET A 44 8.06 -9.89 -5.66
C MET A 44 9.08 -10.92 -5.19
N LEU A 45 9.13 -11.17 -3.87
CA LEU A 45 10.10 -12.11 -3.32
C LEU A 45 9.62 -13.55 -3.36
N CYS A 46 8.32 -13.76 -3.22
CA CYS A 46 7.73 -15.08 -3.22
C CYS A 46 6.60 -15.12 -4.21
N PRO A 47 6.90 -15.29 -5.49
CA PRO A 47 5.84 -15.39 -6.51
C PRO A 47 5.03 -16.64 -6.24
N THR A 48 3.82 -16.46 -5.71
CA THR A 48 2.95 -17.58 -5.46
C THR A 48 2.30 -18.00 -6.76
N PRO A 49 2.29 -19.27 -6.99
CA PRO A 49 1.61 -19.76 -8.17
C PRO A 49 0.13 -19.61 -8.07
N GLU A 50 -0.57 -19.36 -7.07
CA GLU A 50 -1.82 -19.28 -6.94
C GLU A 50 -2.53 -18.66 -7.25
N ASN A 51 -2.85 -18.84 -7.41
CA ASN A 51 -3.41 -18.53 -7.70
C ASN A 51 -3.87 -18.21 -7.67
#